data_1e158bccd39ebe7231ae415c7260b24a
#
_entry.id   1e158bccd39ebe7231ae415c7260b24a
#
_cell.length_a   1.000
_cell.length_b   1.000
_cell.length_c   1.000
_cell.angle_alpha   90.00
_cell.angle_beta   90.00
_cell.angle_gamma   90.00
#
_symmetry.space_group_name_H-M   'P 1'
#
loop_
_entity.id
_entity.type
_entity.pdbx_description
1 polymer ?
#
loop_
_entity_poly.entity_id
_entity_poly.type
_entity_poly.pdbx_seq_one_letter_code
_entity_poly.pdbx_strand_id
1 'polypeptide(L)'
;VYKRQAMYRAVTLYCLDNGLFTDSGIREEELRNSLPDIRISFRLNPETQRPVTLLNGEEVEERIRTMEVSSHVSPVAALGFVREALVKQQQEMGRQKGIVMDGRDIGTVVFPDAELKIFVTASADIRARRRYDELKAKGRPASYDEILKNVEERDYIDQNREVGPLRKAEDAILLDNSHMTIAEQKQWLAEQFQKATNG
;
A
#
# COMPACT_ATOMS: atom_id res chain seq x y z
N VAL A 1 -6.41 -1.37 -9.50
CA VAL A 1 -5.49 -0.66 -8.60
C VAL A 1 -4.77 -1.64 -7.71
N TYR A 2 -3.46 -1.72 -7.84
CA TYR A 2 -2.63 -2.63 -7.05
C TYR A 2 -2.17 -1.93 -5.76
N LYS A 3 -2.48 -2.54 -4.63
CA LYS A 3 -2.10 -2.01 -3.32
C LYS A 3 -0.76 -2.58 -2.87
N ARG A 4 0.27 -1.77 -2.85
CA ARG A 4 1.59 -2.18 -2.35
C ARG A 4 1.54 -2.81 -0.95
N GLN A 5 0.69 -2.30 -0.06
CA GLN A 5 0.55 -2.87 1.28
C GLN A 5 0.11 -4.35 1.25
N ALA A 6 -0.70 -4.76 0.28
CA ALA A 6 -1.09 -6.17 0.13
C ALA A 6 0.12 -7.06 -0.17
N MET A 7 1.12 -6.55 -0.90
CA MET A 7 2.33 -7.32 -1.19
C MET A 7 3.15 -7.62 0.08
N TYR A 8 3.37 -6.62 0.95
CA TYR A 8 4.04 -6.86 2.23
C TYR A 8 3.27 -7.84 3.13
N ARG A 9 1.94 -7.73 3.13
CA ARG A 9 1.08 -8.65 3.86
C ARG A 9 1.13 -10.08 3.30
N ALA A 10 1.26 -10.23 1.99
CA ALA A 10 1.44 -11.54 1.36
C ALA A 10 2.79 -12.18 1.74
N VAL A 11 3.89 -11.40 1.76
CA VAL A 11 5.18 -11.89 2.30
C VAL A 11 5.05 -12.25 3.78
N THR A 12 4.35 -11.44 4.57
CA THR A 12 4.13 -11.73 5.99
C THR A 12 3.35 -13.03 6.18
N LEU A 13 2.31 -13.25 5.37
CA LEU A 13 1.55 -14.49 5.37
C LEU A 13 2.43 -15.69 5.02
N TYR A 14 3.30 -15.55 4.01
CA TYR A 14 4.28 -16.58 3.69
C TYR A 14 5.18 -16.90 4.89
N CYS A 15 5.66 -15.87 5.59
CA CYS A 15 6.50 -16.07 6.79
C CYS A 15 5.75 -16.80 7.90
N LEU A 16 4.46 -16.51 8.11
CA LEU A 16 3.62 -17.20 9.08
C LEU A 16 3.39 -18.66 8.69
N ASP A 17 3.01 -18.91 7.45
CA ASP A 17 2.73 -20.26 6.93
C ASP A 17 3.97 -21.18 6.99
N ASN A 18 5.17 -20.61 6.88
CA ASN A 18 6.43 -21.36 6.90
C ASN A 18 7.19 -21.27 8.24
N GLY A 19 6.56 -20.73 9.29
CA GLY A 19 7.14 -20.69 10.64
C GLY A 19 8.41 -19.86 10.73
N LEU A 20 8.55 -18.80 9.91
CA LEU A 20 9.76 -17.96 9.88
C LEU A 20 9.79 -16.92 11.01
N PHE A 21 8.72 -16.76 11.79
CA PHE A 21 8.71 -15.97 13.01
C PHE A 21 9.19 -16.79 14.20
N THR A 22 10.02 -16.17 15.03
CA THR A 22 10.54 -16.74 16.28
C THR A 22 10.36 -15.72 17.40
N ASP A 23 10.61 -16.13 18.64
CA ASP A 23 10.59 -15.24 19.80
C ASP A 23 11.61 -14.09 19.70
N SER A 24 12.68 -14.28 18.91
CA SER A 24 13.74 -13.30 18.68
C SER A 24 13.53 -12.45 17.42
N GLY A 25 12.49 -12.69 16.63
CA GLY A 25 12.21 -11.95 15.39
C GLY A 25 11.98 -12.85 14.19
N ILE A 26 12.44 -12.44 13.00
CA ILE A 26 12.27 -13.15 11.73
C ILE A 26 13.56 -13.88 11.37
N ARG A 27 13.46 -15.09 10.85
CA ARG A 27 14.58 -15.85 10.26
C ARG A 27 14.94 -15.24 8.90
N GLU A 28 15.73 -14.16 8.94
CA GLU A 28 16.00 -13.34 7.76
C GLU A 28 16.73 -14.09 6.64
N GLU A 29 17.66 -14.99 6.96
CA GLU A 29 18.36 -15.77 5.96
C GLU A 29 17.44 -16.75 5.22
N GLU A 30 16.56 -17.43 5.95
CA GLU A 30 15.58 -18.33 5.35
C GLU A 30 14.60 -17.55 4.47
N LEU A 31 14.11 -16.40 4.94
CA LEU A 31 13.24 -15.53 4.15
C LEU A 31 13.97 -15.02 2.89
N ARG A 32 15.23 -14.58 3.01
CA ARG A 32 16.03 -14.11 1.87
C ARG A 32 16.17 -15.18 0.80
N ASN A 33 16.44 -16.42 1.21
CA ASN A 33 16.56 -17.56 0.30
C ASN A 33 15.23 -17.93 -0.37
N SER A 34 14.11 -17.71 0.31
CA SER A 34 12.77 -18.01 -0.22
C SER A 34 12.19 -16.90 -1.12
N LEU A 35 12.69 -15.65 -1.04
CA LEU A 35 12.14 -14.52 -1.79
C LEU A 35 12.05 -14.74 -3.31
N PRO A 36 13.00 -15.40 -3.99
CA PRO A 36 12.88 -15.68 -5.42
C PRO A 36 11.66 -16.53 -5.80
N ASP A 37 11.17 -17.33 -4.86
CA ASP A 37 10.04 -18.23 -5.04
C ASP A 37 8.71 -17.60 -4.58
N ILE A 38 8.76 -16.43 -3.93
CA ILE A 38 7.58 -15.68 -3.50
C ILE A 38 7.11 -14.80 -4.64
N ARG A 39 6.09 -15.26 -5.36
CA ARG A 39 5.45 -14.52 -6.48
C ARG A 39 4.12 -13.95 -6.04
N ILE A 40 4.00 -12.63 -6.10
CA ILE A 40 2.77 -11.93 -5.77
C ILE A 40 2.19 -11.35 -7.04
N SER A 41 0.92 -11.59 -7.26
CA SER A 41 0.19 -11.05 -8.40
C SER A 41 -1.22 -10.62 -7.98
N PHE A 42 -1.92 -9.95 -8.88
CA PHE A 42 -3.27 -9.47 -8.65
C PHE A 42 -4.18 -9.91 -9.80
N ARG A 43 -5.38 -10.30 -9.46
CA ARG A 43 -6.43 -10.62 -10.41
C ARG A 43 -7.66 -9.78 -10.10
N LEU A 44 -8.35 -9.32 -11.13
CA LEU A 44 -9.63 -8.65 -10.93
C LEU A 44 -10.71 -9.71 -10.67
N ASN A 45 -11.42 -9.58 -9.56
CA ASN A 45 -12.59 -10.41 -9.29
C ASN A 45 -13.71 -9.96 -10.26
N PRO A 46 -14.27 -10.85 -11.09
CA PRO A 46 -15.22 -10.47 -12.13
C PRO A 46 -16.56 -9.99 -11.58
N GLU A 47 -16.96 -10.46 -10.39
CA GLU A 47 -18.24 -10.11 -9.76
C GLU A 47 -18.15 -8.78 -9.03
N THR A 48 -17.10 -8.60 -8.21
CA THR A 48 -16.96 -7.42 -7.35
C THR A 48 -16.19 -6.29 -8.01
N GLN A 49 -15.55 -6.54 -9.16
CA GLN A 49 -14.65 -5.61 -9.86
C GLN A 49 -13.53 -5.08 -8.94
N ARG A 50 -13.14 -5.86 -7.93
CA ARG A 50 -12.06 -5.52 -7.00
C ARG A 50 -10.84 -6.40 -7.27
N PRO A 51 -9.63 -5.85 -7.11
CA PRO A 51 -8.42 -6.65 -7.19
C PRO A 51 -8.35 -7.60 -6.00
N VAL A 52 -8.02 -8.85 -6.26
CA VAL A 52 -7.67 -9.86 -5.25
C VAL A 52 -6.21 -10.20 -5.35
N THR A 53 -5.58 -10.41 -4.21
CA THR A 53 -4.15 -10.70 -4.10
C THR A 53 -3.91 -12.21 -4.22
N LEU A 54 -2.96 -12.58 -5.05
CA LEU A 54 -2.49 -13.94 -5.23
C LEU A 54 -1.06 -14.08 -4.70
N LEU A 55 -0.80 -15.12 -3.93
CA LEU A 55 0.52 -15.54 -3.48
C LEU A 55 0.82 -16.91 -4.10
N ASN A 56 1.85 -17.00 -4.93
CA ASN A 56 2.22 -18.21 -5.66
C ASN A 56 1.05 -18.85 -6.44
N GLY A 57 0.14 -17.99 -6.96
CA GLY A 57 -1.04 -18.42 -7.71
C GLY A 57 -2.29 -18.70 -6.88
N GLU A 58 -2.20 -18.78 -5.56
CA GLU A 58 -3.32 -18.97 -4.64
C GLU A 58 -3.91 -17.64 -4.20
N GLU A 59 -5.25 -17.54 -4.14
CA GLU A 59 -5.94 -16.35 -3.65
C GLU A 59 -5.79 -16.24 -2.12
N VAL A 60 -5.23 -15.11 -1.67
CA VAL A 60 -4.94 -14.86 -0.26
C VAL A 60 -5.59 -13.58 0.29
N GLU A 61 -6.51 -12.96 -0.47
CA GLU A 61 -7.07 -11.63 -0.14
C GLU A 61 -7.65 -11.56 1.27
N GLU A 62 -8.40 -12.58 1.71
CA GLU A 62 -8.95 -12.61 3.07
C GLU A 62 -7.89 -12.94 4.12
N ARG A 63 -6.98 -13.85 3.81
CA ARG A 63 -5.91 -14.28 4.72
C ARG A 63 -4.96 -13.13 5.07
N ILE A 64 -4.61 -12.31 4.10
CA ILE A 64 -3.72 -11.16 4.34
C ILE A 64 -4.35 -10.03 5.15
N ARG A 65 -5.68 -10.09 5.42
CA ARG A 65 -6.41 -9.08 6.21
C ARG A 65 -6.61 -9.46 7.67
N THR A 66 -6.18 -10.64 8.07
CA THR A 66 -6.30 -11.11 9.46
C THR A 66 -5.53 -10.22 10.43
N MET A 67 -5.90 -10.28 11.70
CA MET A 67 -5.18 -9.58 12.77
C MET A 67 -3.77 -10.13 12.94
N GLU A 68 -3.58 -11.43 12.76
CA GLU A 68 -2.29 -12.08 12.83
C GLU A 68 -1.31 -11.50 11.80
N VAL A 69 -1.69 -11.44 10.52
CA VAL A 69 -0.87 -10.78 9.50
C VAL A 69 -0.67 -9.29 9.82
N SER A 70 -1.71 -8.62 10.32
CA SER A 70 -1.62 -7.18 10.63
C SER A 70 -0.62 -6.86 11.74
N SER A 71 -0.51 -7.72 12.75
CA SER A 71 0.44 -7.55 13.85
C SER A 71 1.89 -7.86 13.47
N HIS A 72 2.10 -8.67 12.42
CA HIS A 72 3.43 -9.13 11.99
C HIS A 72 3.98 -8.40 10.76
N VAL A 73 3.20 -7.52 10.11
CA VAL A 73 3.62 -6.90 8.85
C VAL A 73 4.75 -5.88 9.01
N SER A 74 4.81 -5.17 10.14
CA SER A 74 5.80 -4.10 10.35
C SER A 74 7.25 -4.60 10.38
N PRO A 75 7.61 -5.68 11.11
CA PRO A 75 8.93 -6.27 11.03
C PRO A 75 9.34 -6.68 9.61
N VAL A 76 8.44 -7.32 8.86
CA VAL A 76 8.71 -7.73 7.47
C VAL A 76 8.95 -6.51 6.57
N ALA A 77 8.14 -5.47 6.72
CA ALA A 77 8.25 -4.25 5.94
C ALA A 77 9.51 -3.42 6.25
N ALA A 78 10.13 -3.64 7.41
CA ALA A 78 11.39 -2.99 7.80
C ALA A 78 12.61 -3.61 7.09
N LEU A 79 12.49 -4.84 6.56
CA LEU A 79 13.61 -5.53 5.92
C LEU A 79 13.90 -4.96 4.54
N GLY A 80 15.08 -4.36 4.37
CA GLY A 80 15.51 -3.72 3.12
C GLY A 80 15.48 -4.68 1.93
N PHE A 81 15.95 -5.91 2.09
CA PHE A 81 15.97 -6.91 1.02
C PHE A 81 14.57 -7.37 0.57
N VAL A 82 13.59 -7.43 1.49
CA VAL A 82 12.19 -7.68 1.14
C VAL A 82 11.66 -6.54 0.28
N ARG A 83 11.97 -5.30 0.68
CA ARG A 83 11.58 -4.12 -0.08
C ARG A 83 12.15 -4.14 -1.49
N GLU A 84 13.44 -4.42 -1.66
CA GLU A 84 14.10 -4.51 -2.95
C GLU A 84 13.45 -5.58 -3.86
N ALA A 85 13.18 -6.75 -3.31
CA ALA A 85 12.50 -7.83 -4.03
C ALA A 85 11.09 -7.41 -4.48
N LEU A 86 10.32 -6.75 -3.60
CA LEU A 86 8.98 -6.28 -3.94
C LEU A 86 9.00 -5.12 -4.95
N VAL A 87 9.97 -4.21 -4.89
CA VAL A 87 10.13 -3.16 -5.91
C VAL A 87 10.37 -3.78 -7.28
N LYS A 88 11.25 -4.80 -7.38
CA LYS A 88 11.47 -5.52 -8.65
C LYS A 88 10.20 -6.16 -9.20
N GLN A 89 9.41 -6.82 -8.35
CA GLN A 89 8.13 -7.40 -8.77
C GLN A 89 7.14 -6.33 -9.23
N GLN A 90 7.07 -5.20 -8.52
CA GLN A 90 6.20 -4.07 -8.91
C GLN A 90 6.61 -3.49 -10.26
N GLN A 91 7.91 -3.28 -10.48
CA GLN A 91 8.44 -2.79 -11.76
C GLN A 91 8.14 -3.77 -12.90
N GLU A 92 8.26 -5.07 -12.67
CA GLU A 92 7.89 -6.09 -13.66
C GLU A 92 6.40 -6.03 -14.02
N MET A 93 5.52 -5.89 -13.02
CA MET A 93 4.08 -5.69 -13.26
C MET A 93 3.81 -4.44 -14.10
N GLY A 94 4.59 -3.37 -13.91
CA GLY A 94 4.44 -2.11 -14.64
C GLY A 94 4.88 -2.17 -16.11
N ARG A 95 5.73 -3.12 -16.50
CA ARG A 95 6.20 -3.26 -17.90
C ARG A 95 5.08 -3.47 -18.91
N GLN A 96 4.02 -4.15 -18.49
CA GLN A 96 2.85 -4.38 -19.35
C GLN A 96 1.94 -3.15 -19.48
N LYS A 97 2.22 -2.08 -18.73
CA LYS A 97 1.38 -0.87 -18.65
C LYS A 97 -0.07 -1.15 -18.22
N GLY A 98 -0.95 -0.15 -18.32
CA GLY A 98 -2.37 -0.32 -17.98
C GLY A 98 -2.64 -0.61 -16.51
N ILE A 99 -1.71 -0.29 -15.61
CA ILE A 99 -1.86 -0.48 -14.17
C ILE A 99 -1.94 0.85 -13.43
N VAL A 100 -2.59 0.83 -12.29
CA VAL A 100 -2.55 1.90 -11.28
C VAL A 100 -2.03 1.29 -9.98
N MET A 101 -1.09 1.95 -9.33
CA MET A 101 -0.52 1.47 -8.07
C MET A 101 -0.53 2.58 -7.02
N ASP A 102 -0.93 2.25 -5.79
CA ASP A 102 -0.86 3.16 -4.66
C ASP A 102 0.26 2.78 -3.67
N GLY A 103 0.88 3.78 -3.09
CA GLY A 103 1.91 3.60 -2.06
C GLY A 103 2.61 4.91 -1.71
N ARG A 104 3.65 4.85 -0.85
CA ARG A 104 4.33 6.04 -0.33
C ARG A 104 5.39 6.60 -1.26
N ASP A 105 6.04 5.74 -2.02
CA ASP A 105 7.18 6.04 -2.88
C ASP A 105 7.04 5.46 -4.28
N ILE A 106 5.80 5.26 -4.72
CA ILE A 106 5.52 4.70 -6.06
C ILE A 106 6.08 5.60 -7.15
N GLY A 107 5.78 6.89 -7.11
CA GLY A 107 6.21 7.84 -8.14
C GLY A 107 7.67 8.32 -8.02
N THR A 108 8.37 7.97 -6.91
CA THR A 108 9.76 8.39 -6.70
C THR A 108 10.77 7.24 -6.82
N VAL A 109 10.36 6.00 -6.51
CA VAL A 109 11.24 4.83 -6.48
C VAL A 109 10.77 3.72 -7.40
N VAL A 110 9.47 3.36 -7.34
CA VAL A 110 8.97 2.20 -8.09
C VAL A 110 8.79 2.53 -9.56
N PHE A 111 8.08 3.62 -9.85
CA PHE A 111 7.79 4.10 -11.20
C PHE A 111 8.15 5.59 -11.34
N PRO A 112 9.45 5.92 -11.35
CA PRO A 112 9.89 7.31 -11.52
C PRO A 112 9.52 7.88 -12.90
N ASP A 113 9.28 7.02 -13.89
CA ASP A 113 8.89 7.39 -15.25
C ASP A 113 7.41 7.11 -15.55
N ALA A 114 6.54 7.03 -14.53
CA ALA A 114 5.11 6.85 -14.73
C ALA A 114 4.51 8.02 -15.52
N GLU A 115 3.64 7.73 -16.47
CA GLU A 115 2.97 8.73 -17.33
C GLU A 115 2.06 9.69 -16.54
N LEU A 116 1.52 9.23 -15.41
CA LEU A 116 0.71 10.04 -14.51
C LEU A 116 1.08 9.75 -13.07
N LYS A 117 1.51 10.79 -12.36
CA LYS A 117 1.79 10.74 -10.93
C LYS A 117 0.87 11.69 -10.19
N ILE A 118 0.17 11.18 -9.20
CA ILE A 118 -0.72 11.97 -8.35
C ILE A 118 -0.28 11.81 -6.90
N PHE A 119 0.08 12.92 -6.27
CA PHE A 119 0.37 12.97 -4.84
C PHE A 119 -0.91 13.39 -4.11
N VAL A 120 -1.51 12.43 -3.41
CA VAL A 120 -2.76 12.67 -2.67
C VAL A 120 -2.44 13.09 -1.25
N THR A 121 -3.06 14.18 -0.82
CA THR A 121 -2.97 14.67 0.56
C THR A 121 -4.33 15.04 1.12
N ALA A 122 -4.42 15.08 2.43
CA ALA A 122 -5.48 15.68 3.22
C ALA A 122 -4.92 16.05 4.59
N SER A 123 -5.49 17.04 5.26
CA SER A 123 -5.06 17.39 6.62
C SER A 123 -5.19 16.20 7.58
N ALA A 124 -4.33 16.15 8.59
CA ALA A 124 -4.35 15.08 9.59
C ALA A 124 -5.71 15.01 10.29
N ASP A 125 -6.28 16.17 10.62
CA ASP A 125 -7.61 16.31 11.24
C ASP A 125 -8.72 15.67 10.38
N ILE A 126 -8.77 15.98 9.09
CA ILE A 126 -9.76 15.43 8.15
C ILE A 126 -9.61 13.91 8.02
N ARG A 127 -8.38 13.40 7.94
CA ARG A 127 -8.13 11.95 7.86
C ARG A 127 -8.52 11.25 9.16
N ALA A 128 -8.23 11.85 10.31
CA ALA A 128 -8.64 11.34 11.61
C ALA A 128 -10.17 11.33 11.74
N ARG A 129 -10.85 12.39 11.30
CA ARG A 129 -12.32 12.48 11.30
C ARG A 129 -12.95 11.37 10.45
N ARG A 130 -12.47 11.21 9.19
CA ARG A 130 -12.94 10.13 8.30
C ARG A 130 -12.77 8.75 8.94
N ARG A 131 -11.63 8.51 9.60
CA ARG A 131 -11.37 7.24 10.28
C ARG A 131 -12.25 7.02 11.51
N TYR A 132 -12.46 8.06 12.29
CA TYR A 132 -13.36 8.04 13.43
C TYR A 132 -14.79 7.68 13.02
N ASP A 133 -15.30 8.36 11.99
CA ASP A 133 -16.66 8.15 11.47
C ASP A 133 -16.81 6.72 10.89
N GLU A 134 -15.80 6.21 10.20
CA GLU A 134 -15.78 4.83 9.70
C GLU A 134 -15.87 3.80 10.84
N LEU A 135 -15.08 3.98 11.90
CA LEU A 135 -15.08 3.06 13.05
C LEU A 135 -16.41 3.12 13.78
N LYS A 136 -16.94 4.31 13.99
CA LYS A 136 -18.24 4.53 14.62
C LYS A 136 -19.38 3.87 13.82
N ALA A 137 -19.37 4.01 12.50
CA ALA A 137 -20.34 3.37 11.62
C ALA A 137 -20.29 1.83 11.69
N LYS A 138 -19.12 1.26 12.01
CA LYS A 138 -18.91 -0.18 12.22
C LYS A 138 -19.19 -0.64 13.66
N GLY A 139 -19.71 0.25 14.53
CA GLY A 139 -19.98 -0.06 15.94
C GLY A 139 -18.71 -0.34 16.78
N ARG A 140 -17.53 0.12 16.32
CA ARG A 140 -16.27 -0.07 17.05
C ARG A 140 -16.00 1.14 17.94
N PRO A 141 -15.56 0.92 19.22
CA PRO A 141 -15.14 2.03 20.06
C PRO A 141 -13.97 2.77 19.41
N ALA A 142 -14.01 4.09 19.44
CA ALA A 142 -12.99 4.94 18.86
C ALA A 142 -12.86 6.25 19.65
N SER A 143 -11.62 6.66 19.89
CA SER A 143 -11.28 7.99 20.40
C SER A 143 -10.72 8.81 19.26
N TYR A 144 -11.27 10.02 19.04
CA TYR A 144 -10.79 10.91 17.99
C TYR A 144 -9.34 11.35 18.24
N ASP A 145 -9.01 11.69 19.49
CA ASP A 145 -7.67 12.17 19.84
C ASP A 145 -6.59 11.08 19.66
N GLU A 146 -6.92 9.83 20.01
CA GLU A 146 -6.03 8.69 19.77
C GLU A 146 -5.82 8.44 18.26
N ILE A 147 -6.88 8.57 17.48
CA ILE A 147 -6.81 8.41 16.02
C ILE A 147 -5.97 9.53 15.40
N LEU A 148 -6.19 10.78 15.81
CA LEU A 148 -5.43 11.93 15.31
C LEU A 148 -3.94 11.77 15.63
N LYS A 149 -3.60 11.45 16.89
CA LYS A 149 -2.22 11.18 17.30
C LYS A 149 -1.59 10.07 16.46
N ASN A 150 -2.30 8.98 16.23
CA ASN A 150 -1.81 7.87 15.39
C ASN A 150 -1.60 8.29 13.94
N VAL A 151 -2.47 9.13 13.38
CA VAL A 151 -2.31 9.68 12.02
C VAL A 151 -1.04 10.52 11.92
N GLU A 152 -0.81 11.42 12.88
CA GLU A 152 0.37 12.29 12.91
C GLU A 152 1.68 11.50 13.09
N GLU A 153 1.70 10.54 14.00
CA GLU A 153 2.84 9.64 14.22
C GLU A 153 3.20 8.86 12.94
N ARG A 154 2.20 8.34 12.25
CA ARG A 154 2.42 7.61 10.99
C ARG A 154 2.92 8.53 9.88
N ASP A 155 2.42 9.74 9.78
CA ASP A 155 2.91 10.72 8.82
C ASP A 155 4.38 11.04 9.06
N TYR A 156 4.73 11.26 10.33
CA TYR A 156 6.12 11.50 10.71
C TYR A 156 7.04 10.34 10.32
N ILE A 157 6.63 9.10 10.62
CA ILE A 157 7.39 7.89 10.25
C ILE A 157 7.50 7.76 8.73
N ASP A 158 6.39 7.92 8.00
CA ASP A 158 6.37 7.78 6.54
C ASP A 158 7.26 8.84 5.85
N GLN A 159 7.35 10.05 6.39
CA GLN A 159 8.16 11.14 5.84
C GLN A 159 9.63 11.05 6.20
N ASN A 160 9.98 10.50 7.36
CA ASN A 160 11.33 10.52 7.91
C ASN A 160 12.07 9.17 7.85
N ARG A 161 11.43 8.11 7.37
CA ARG A 161 12.11 6.81 7.24
C ARG A 161 13.26 6.89 6.22
N GLU A 162 14.35 6.17 6.49
CA GLU A 162 15.56 6.19 5.67
C GLU A 162 15.33 5.68 4.24
N VAL A 163 14.52 4.62 4.10
CA VAL A 163 14.31 3.97 2.80
C VAL A 163 12.92 4.29 2.27
N GLY A 164 12.86 4.99 1.12
CA GLY A 164 11.65 5.37 0.39
C GLY A 164 10.68 6.20 1.22
N PRO A 165 11.11 7.34 1.74
CA PRO A 165 10.22 8.24 2.46
C PRO A 165 9.06 8.70 1.58
N LEU A 166 7.95 9.07 2.21
CA LEU A 166 6.83 9.70 1.53
C LEU A 166 7.24 11.08 1.04
N ARG A 167 7.49 11.19 -0.25
CA ARG A 167 7.83 12.46 -0.92
C ARG A 167 7.02 12.60 -2.19
N LYS A 168 6.61 13.84 -2.47
CA LYS A 168 6.02 14.18 -3.75
C LYS A 168 7.11 14.19 -4.82
N ALA A 169 6.93 13.44 -5.91
CA ALA A 169 7.79 13.55 -7.08
C ALA A 169 7.63 14.95 -7.70
N GLU A 170 8.69 15.47 -8.36
CA GLU A 170 8.69 16.83 -8.91
C GLU A 170 7.58 17.03 -9.94
N ASP A 171 7.33 16.02 -10.77
CA ASP A 171 6.31 15.98 -11.81
C ASP A 171 4.95 15.46 -11.33
N ALA A 172 4.78 15.20 -10.03
CA ALA A 172 3.50 14.73 -9.50
C ALA A 172 2.50 15.89 -9.35
N ILE A 173 1.29 15.67 -9.83
CA ILE A 173 0.15 16.56 -9.63
C ILE A 173 -0.34 16.40 -8.18
N LEU A 174 -0.50 17.51 -7.48
CA LEU A 174 -1.04 17.51 -6.12
C LEU A 174 -2.55 17.42 -6.14
N LEU A 175 -3.10 16.45 -5.39
CA LEU A 175 -4.52 16.36 -5.08
C LEU A 175 -4.71 16.53 -3.58
N ASP A 176 -5.14 17.70 -3.14
CA ASP A 176 -5.65 17.88 -1.78
C ASP A 176 -7.15 17.53 -1.78
N ASN A 177 -7.50 16.42 -1.15
CA ASN A 177 -8.88 15.95 -1.07
C ASN A 177 -9.54 16.27 0.28
N SER A 178 -8.99 17.20 1.08
CA SER A 178 -9.51 17.55 2.40
C SER A 178 -11.01 17.89 2.38
N HIS A 179 -11.44 18.62 1.36
CA HIS A 179 -12.82 19.11 1.24
C HIS A 179 -13.58 18.51 0.06
N MET A 180 -13.02 17.47 -0.59
CA MET A 180 -13.67 16.82 -1.72
C MET A 180 -14.54 15.64 -1.28
N THR A 181 -15.70 15.53 -1.90
CA THR A 181 -16.50 14.31 -1.87
C THR A 181 -15.83 13.20 -2.68
N ILE A 182 -16.25 11.94 -2.45
CA ILE A 182 -15.74 10.80 -3.23
C ILE A 182 -16.07 10.96 -4.72
N ALA A 183 -17.23 11.55 -5.06
CA ALA A 183 -17.64 11.78 -6.45
C ALA A 183 -16.73 12.79 -7.15
N GLU A 184 -16.48 13.94 -6.51
CA GLU A 184 -15.58 14.97 -7.03
C GLU A 184 -14.16 14.45 -7.21
N GLN A 185 -13.65 13.67 -6.23
CA GLN A 185 -12.35 13.06 -6.34
C GLN A 185 -12.26 12.08 -7.52
N LYS A 186 -13.28 11.23 -7.72
CA LYS A 186 -13.34 10.32 -8.86
C LYS A 186 -13.38 11.04 -10.20
N GLN A 187 -14.18 12.10 -10.29
CA GLN A 187 -14.25 12.91 -11.50
C GLN A 187 -12.89 13.55 -11.80
N TRP A 188 -12.28 14.20 -10.82
CA TRP A 188 -10.97 14.83 -10.98
C TRP A 188 -9.90 13.81 -11.44
N LEU A 189 -9.86 12.62 -10.82
CA LEU A 189 -8.93 11.55 -11.22
C LEU A 189 -9.16 11.09 -12.67
N ALA A 190 -10.43 10.96 -13.08
CA ALA A 190 -10.77 10.57 -14.45
C ALA A 190 -10.31 11.64 -15.46
N GLU A 191 -10.49 12.94 -15.14
CA GLU A 191 -10.01 14.04 -15.97
C GLU A 191 -8.49 14.05 -16.13
N GLN A 192 -7.73 13.82 -15.03
CA GLN A 192 -6.27 13.74 -15.13
C GLN A 192 -5.83 12.53 -15.95
N PHE A 193 -6.49 11.38 -15.79
CA PHE A 193 -6.21 10.20 -16.58
C PHE A 193 -6.47 10.44 -18.07
N GLN A 194 -7.60 11.05 -18.42
CA GLN A 194 -7.90 11.40 -19.83
C GLN A 194 -6.87 12.35 -20.42
N LYS A 195 -6.42 13.36 -19.69
CA LYS A 195 -5.35 14.27 -20.15
C LYS A 195 -4.05 13.54 -20.42
N ALA A 196 -3.67 12.60 -19.56
CA ALA A 196 -2.43 11.84 -19.71
C ALA A 196 -2.49 10.79 -20.83
N THR A 197 -3.69 10.32 -21.24
CA THR A 197 -3.85 9.29 -22.28
C THR A 197 -4.18 9.88 -23.67
N ASN A 198 -4.67 11.12 -23.74
CA ASN A 198 -5.06 11.78 -25.00
C ASN A 198 -4.04 12.84 -25.49
N GLY A 199 -2.96 13.01 -24.77
CA GLY A 199 -1.80 13.84 -25.15
C GLY A 199 -0.67 12.99 -25.67
#